data_74b14b25795bb34ba304c38d3cd966e5
#
_entry.id   74b14b25795bb34ba304c38d3cd966e5
#
_cell.length_a   1.000
_cell.length_b   1.000
_cell.length_c   1.000
_cell.angle_alpha   90.00
_cell.angle_beta   90.00
_cell.angle_gamma   90.00
#
_symmetry.space_group_name_H-M   'P 1'
#
loop_
_entity.id
_entity.type
_entity.pdbx_description
1 polymer ?
#
loop_
_entity_poly.entity_id
_entity_poly.type
_entity_poly.pdbx_seq_one_letter_code
_entity_poly.pdbx_strand_id
1 'polypeptide(L)'
;MSTLKADTIVAADGSSPVTLTKQTTVKSYAKGSDAAVLAHSHNVSSGTDNGGGDYSYALTNAMSSADTAVVVTPYTNISRAGINNPNRDTASVMAGVILNPYSGAYSDMPHTMIQTGDLA
;
A
#
# COMPACT_ATOMS: atom_id res chain seq x y z
N MET A 1 -13.19 -11.89 -31.76
CA MET A 1 -12.62 -11.24 -30.56
C MET A 1 -12.58 -9.75 -30.80
N SER A 2 -13.12 -8.96 -29.89
CA SER A 2 -13.11 -7.49 -30.01
C SER A 2 -11.94 -6.94 -29.19
N THR A 3 -11.14 -6.06 -29.79
CA THR A 3 -9.99 -5.43 -29.13
C THR A 3 -10.23 -3.93 -29.09
N LEU A 4 -10.19 -3.31 -27.89
CA LEU A 4 -10.13 -1.87 -27.73
C LEU A 4 -8.68 -1.44 -27.70
N LYS A 5 -8.31 -0.52 -28.62
CA LYS A 5 -7.02 0.19 -28.61
C LYS A 5 -7.30 1.63 -28.24
N ALA A 6 -6.73 2.10 -27.14
CA ALA A 6 -6.87 3.47 -26.68
C ALA A 6 -5.56 3.91 -25.99
N ASP A 7 -5.10 5.12 -26.30
CA ASP A 7 -3.93 5.71 -25.63
C ASP A 7 -4.30 6.21 -24.23
N THR A 8 -5.55 6.64 -24.06
CA THR A 8 -6.07 7.13 -22.78
C THR A 8 -7.53 6.76 -22.65
N ILE A 9 -7.93 6.30 -21.46
CA ILE A 9 -9.32 6.05 -21.11
C ILE A 9 -9.68 6.99 -19.96
N VAL A 10 -10.65 7.86 -20.18
CA VAL A 10 -11.19 8.79 -19.18
C VAL A 10 -12.69 8.56 -19.01
N ALA A 11 -13.26 9.04 -17.91
CA ALA A 11 -14.71 9.03 -17.72
C ALA A 11 -15.40 9.96 -18.73
N ALA A 12 -16.72 9.88 -18.81
CA ALA A 12 -17.51 10.66 -19.74
C ALA A 12 -17.38 12.19 -19.58
N ASP A 13 -16.92 12.66 -18.42
CA ASP A 13 -16.60 14.06 -18.14
C ASP A 13 -15.26 14.52 -18.76
N GLY A 14 -14.48 13.59 -19.34
CA GLY A 14 -13.20 13.87 -20.01
C GLY A 14 -12.02 14.12 -19.06
N SER A 15 -12.20 14.09 -17.75
CA SER A 15 -11.16 14.44 -16.77
C SER A 15 -11.00 13.45 -15.60
N SER A 16 -12.08 12.80 -15.20
CA SER A 16 -12.04 11.87 -14.07
C SER A 16 -11.45 10.52 -14.45
N PRO A 17 -10.84 9.80 -13.51
CA PRO A 17 -10.41 8.43 -13.76
C PRO A 17 -11.61 7.52 -14.00
N VAL A 18 -11.45 6.56 -14.91
CA VAL A 18 -12.48 5.55 -15.18
C VAL A 18 -12.62 4.61 -13.99
N THR A 19 -13.84 4.46 -13.48
CA THR A 19 -14.15 3.42 -12.52
C THR A 19 -14.37 2.09 -13.24
N LEU A 20 -13.51 1.11 -12.98
CA LEU A 20 -13.67 -0.25 -13.49
C LEU A 20 -14.61 -1.02 -12.57
N THR A 21 -15.87 -1.19 -12.99
CA THR A 21 -16.88 -1.92 -12.22
C THR A 21 -16.45 -3.38 -12.03
N LYS A 22 -16.52 -3.87 -10.78
CA LYS A 22 -16.16 -5.25 -10.40
C LYS A 22 -14.68 -5.62 -10.62
N GLN A 23 -13.79 -4.66 -10.74
CA GLN A 23 -12.36 -4.91 -10.78
C GLN A 23 -11.69 -4.26 -9.58
N THR A 24 -11.01 -5.06 -8.77
CA THR A 24 -10.15 -4.58 -7.70
C THR A 24 -8.71 -4.57 -8.21
N THR A 25 -8.10 -3.40 -8.27
CA THR A 25 -6.70 -3.23 -8.66
C THR A 25 -5.89 -2.73 -7.48
N VAL A 26 -4.58 -2.97 -7.51
CA VAL A 26 -3.65 -2.33 -6.57
C VAL A 26 -3.72 -0.81 -6.79
N LYS A 27 -4.04 -0.06 -5.74
CA LYS A 27 -4.16 1.41 -5.78
C LYS A 27 -2.92 2.11 -5.25
N SER A 28 -2.19 1.44 -4.38
CA SER A 28 -0.88 1.89 -3.91
C SER A 28 0.01 0.70 -3.57
N TYR A 29 1.30 0.89 -3.72
CA TYR A 29 2.29 -0.03 -3.18
C TYR A 29 3.56 0.72 -2.80
N ALA A 30 4.28 0.16 -1.84
CA ALA A 30 5.59 0.61 -1.42
C ALA A 30 6.52 -0.59 -1.22
N LYS A 31 7.72 -0.52 -1.79
CA LYS A 31 8.83 -1.38 -1.44
C LYS A 31 9.83 -0.53 -0.66
N GLY A 32 9.92 -0.75 0.64
CA GLY A 32 10.74 0.01 1.57
C GLY A 32 11.89 -0.78 2.16
N SER A 33 12.91 -0.04 2.61
CA SER A 33 13.97 -0.58 3.45
C SER A 33 13.49 -0.74 4.91
N ASP A 34 14.38 -1.22 5.77
CA ASP A 34 14.23 -1.25 7.23
C ASP A 34 14.07 0.13 7.89
N ALA A 35 14.42 1.20 7.18
CA ALA A 35 14.23 2.60 7.60
C ALA A 35 13.16 3.33 6.77
N ALA A 36 12.20 2.60 6.18
CA ALA A 36 11.13 3.12 5.33
C ALA A 36 11.58 3.92 4.09
N VAL A 37 12.85 3.80 3.66
CA VAL A 37 13.32 4.43 2.42
C VAL A 37 12.73 3.70 1.22
N LEU A 38 12.01 4.43 0.37
CA LEU A 38 11.34 3.89 -0.80
C LEU A 38 12.34 3.50 -1.89
N ALA A 39 12.35 2.23 -2.28
CA ALA A 39 13.06 1.73 -3.44
C ALA A 39 12.19 1.80 -4.70
N HIS A 40 10.93 1.42 -4.57
CA HIS A 40 9.89 1.53 -5.59
C HIS A 40 8.54 1.81 -4.93
N SER A 41 7.73 2.62 -5.58
CA SER A 41 6.38 2.91 -5.08
C SER A 41 5.44 3.35 -6.19
N HIS A 42 4.14 3.23 -5.93
CA HIS A 42 3.06 3.81 -6.72
C HIS A 42 2.04 4.43 -5.77
N ASN A 43 1.60 5.64 -6.07
CA ASN A 43 0.67 6.43 -5.25
C ASN A 43 1.16 6.64 -3.80
N VAL A 44 2.47 6.72 -3.61
CA VAL A 44 3.11 6.95 -2.30
C VAL A 44 4.07 8.13 -2.42
N SER A 45 3.96 9.09 -1.52
CA SER A 45 4.79 10.30 -1.50
C SER A 45 5.98 10.19 -0.55
N SER A 46 5.83 9.51 0.58
CA SER A 46 6.89 9.34 1.57
C SER A 46 6.68 8.13 2.46
N GLY A 47 7.77 7.62 3.03
CA GLY A 47 7.76 6.59 4.06
C GLY A 47 8.19 7.15 5.41
N THR A 48 7.67 6.58 6.48
CA THR A 48 8.04 6.89 7.87
C THR A 48 8.27 5.58 8.60
N ASP A 49 9.44 5.47 9.21
CA ASP A 49 9.77 4.47 10.20
C ASP A 49 9.30 4.99 11.57
N ASN A 50 8.31 4.31 12.16
CA ASN A 50 7.77 4.66 13.48
C ASN A 50 8.50 3.93 14.61
N GLY A 51 9.55 3.17 14.28
CA GLY A 51 10.36 2.38 15.19
C GLY A 51 9.90 0.94 15.37
N GLY A 52 10.86 0.04 15.54
CA GLY A 52 10.59 -1.36 15.87
C GLY A 52 9.69 -2.11 14.88
N GLY A 53 9.92 -1.97 13.58
CA GLY A 53 9.14 -2.67 12.54
C GLY A 53 7.74 -2.11 12.28
N ASP A 54 7.43 -0.91 12.77
CA ASP A 54 6.19 -0.19 12.51
C ASP A 54 6.43 0.86 11.43
N TYR A 55 5.77 0.71 10.29
CA TYR A 55 5.96 1.55 9.11
C TYR A 55 4.66 2.18 8.65
N SER A 56 4.75 3.41 8.15
CA SER A 56 3.65 4.08 7.48
C SER A 56 4.10 4.79 6.21
N TYR A 57 3.24 4.80 5.20
CA TYR A 57 3.48 5.42 3.91
C TYR A 57 2.35 6.39 3.59
N ALA A 58 2.70 7.67 3.44
CA ALA A 58 1.75 8.69 3.03
C ALA A 58 1.39 8.49 1.56
N LEU A 59 0.11 8.53 1.25
CA LEU A 59 -0.39 8.41 -0.12
C LEU A 59 -0.35 9.76 -0.84
N THR A 60 -0.02 9.74 -2.13
CA THR A 60 -0.12 10.92 -3.01
C THR A 60 -1.57 11.28 -3.28
N ASN A 61 -2.40 10.26 -3.57
CA ASN A 61 -3.84 10.39 -3.72
C ASN A 61 -4.51 9.52 -2.66
N ALA A 62 -5.33 10.14 -1.82
CA ALA A 62 -6.04 9.45 -0.75
C ALA A 62 -7.04 8.41 -1.29
N MET A 63 -7.33 7.40 -0.49
CA MET A 63 -8.47 6.51 -0.71
C MET A 63 -9.77 7.21 -0.34
N SER A 64 -10.90 6.73 -0.84
CA SER A 64 -12.23 7.27 -0.52
C SER A 64 -12.62 7.04 0.94
N SER A 65 -12.06 6.01 1.57
CA SER A 65 -12.26 5.68 2.99
C SER A 65 -11.02 5.01 3.57
N ALA A 66 -11.02 4.80 4.89
CA ALA A 66 -10.02 3.97 5.58
C ALA A 66 -10.33 2.45 5.45
N ASP A 67 -11.47 2.07 4.88
CA ASP A 67 -11.85 0.68 4.67
C ASP A 67 -11.11 0.10 3.45
N THR A 68 -9.82 -0.10 3.60
CA THR A 68 -8.92 -0.64 2.58
C THR A 68 -8.30 -1.94 3.05
N ALA A 69 -7.84 -2.76 2.10
CA ALA A 69 -7.10 -3.96 2.43
C ALA A 69 -5.60 -3.71 2.20
N VAL A 70 -4.81 -3.88 3.25
CA VAL A 70 -3.34 -3.74 3.19
C VAL A 70 -2.70 -5.10 3.43
N VAL A 71 -1.81 -5.48 2.53
CA VAL A 71 -0.94 -6.66 2.66
C VAL A 71 0.48 -6.19 2.92
N VAL A 72 1.11 -6.72 3.95
CA VAL A 72 2.49 -6.41 4.34
C VAL A 72 3.32 -7.69 4.24
N THR A 73 4.45 -7.63 3.54
CA THR A 73 5.33 -8.78 3.36
C THR A 73 6.79 -8.39 3.58
N PRO A 74 7.47 -8.95 4.59
CA PRO A 74 8.92 -8.88 4.69
C PRO A 74 9.54 -9.74 3.58
N TYR A 75 10.65 -9.29 2.97
CA TYR A 75 11.24 -10.04 1.87
C TYR A 75 12.68 -10.55 2.11
N THR A 76 13.22 -10.35 3.29
CA THR A 76 14.59 -10.79 3.62
C THR A 76 14.67 -11.89 4.68
N ASN A 77 13.57 -12.21 5.37
CA ASN A 77 13.57 -13.21 6.42
C ASN A 77 12.24 -13.96 6.47
N ILE A 78 12.30 -15.27 6.26
CA ILE A 78 11.13 -16.15 6.25
C ILE A 78 10.49 -16.36 7.63
N SER A 79 11.18 -16.00 8.70
CA SER A 79 10.69 -16.14 10.08
C SER A 79 9.97 -14.88 10.59
N ARG A 80 9.51 -14.03 9.68
CA ARG A 80 8.77 -12.80 10.03
C ARG A 80 7.41 -12.77 9.35
N ALA A 81 6.46 -12.13 10.01
CA ALA A 81 5.13 -11.88 9.48
C ALA A 81 4.90 -10.38 9.32
N GLY A 82 4.19 -10.00 8.26
CA GLY A 82 3.67 -8.64 8.07
C GLY A 82 2.19 -8.61 8.42
N ILE A 83 1.77 -7.58 9.12
CA ILE A 83 0.38 -7.36 9.55
C ILE A 83 0.01 -5.91 9.24
N ASN A 84 -1.23 -5.69 8.76
CA ASN A 84 -1.78 -4.34 8.67
C ASN A 84 -1.83 -3.69 10.06
N ASN A 85 -1.48 -2.41 10.15
CA ASN A 85 -1.61 -1.63 11.40
C ASN A 85 -2.85 -0.71 11.34
N PRO A 86 -4.02 -1.19 11.79
CA PRO A 86 -5.26 -0.43 11.67
C PRO A 86 -5.28 0.85 12.52
N ASN A 87 -4.39 0.98 13.50
CA ASN A 87 -4.29 2.19 14.32
C ASN A 87 -3.60 3.36 13.58
N ARG A 88 -2.88 3.07 12.50
CA ARG A 88 -2.20 4.07 11.67
C ARG A 88 -2.71 4.11 10.24
N ASP A 89 -3.40 3.05 9.81
CA ASP A 89 -3.97 2.98 8.47
C ASP A 89 -5.16 3.94 8.36
N THR A 90 -5.13 4.80 7.37
CA THR A 90 -6.16 5.82 7.13
C THR A 90 -6.40 5.96 5.63
N ALA A 91 -7.39 6.77 5.25
CA ALA A 91 -7.60 7.08 3.83
C ALA A 91 -6.37 7.68 3.13
N SER A 92 -5.48 8.33 3.87
CA SER A 92 -4.27 9.00 3.34
C SER A 92 -2.95 8.32 3.70
N VAL A 93 -3.00 7.23 4.45
CA VAL A 93 -1.81 6.51 4.96
C VAL A 93 -2.02 5.02 4.86
N MET A 94 -1.09 4.32 4.24
CA MET A 94 -0.97 2.87 4.26
C MET A 94 0.02 2.48 5.35
N ALA A 95 -0.37 1.65 6.32
CA ALA A 95 0.46 1.31 7.46
C ALA A 95 0.52 -0.19 7.76
N GLY A 96 1.65 -0.64 8.30
CA GLY A 96 1.83 -2.03 8.66
C GLY A 96 2.99 -2.26 9.61
N VAL A 97 2.97 -3.40 10.26
CA VAL A 97 4.01 -3.83 11.18
C VAL A 97 4.63 -5.14 10.74
N ILE A 98 5.89 -5.32 11.08
CA ILE A 98 6.61 -6.58 10.91
C ILE A 98 7.02 -7.11 12.28
N LEU A 99 6.71 -8.35 12.53
CA LEU A 99 6.96 -8.99 13.81
C LEU A 99 7.45 -10.43 13.66
N ASN A 100 8.05 -10.92 14.73
CA ASN A 100 8.33 -12.34 14.91
C ASN A 100 7.03 -13.02 15.38
N PRO A 101 6.45 -13.96 14.63
CA PRO A 101 5.18 -14.58 14.97
C PRO A 101 5.27 -15.48 16.23
N TYR A 102 6.47 -15.91 16.61
CA TYR A 102 6.66 -16.76 17.80
C TYR A 102 6.77 -15.96 19.09
N SER A 103 7.39 -14.77 19.05
CA SER A 103 7.60 -13.94 20.23
C SER A 103 6.71 -12.71 20.30
N GLY A 104 6.06 -12.35 19.18
CA GLY A 104 5.32 -11.10 19.05
C GLY A 104 6.21 -9.84 18.98
N ALA A 105 7.53 -10.00 19.02
CA ALA A 105 8.45 -8.87 19.00
C ALA A 105 8.50 -8.23 17.61
N TYR A 106 8.38 -6.92 17.54
CA TYR A 106 8.54 -6.16 16.32
C TYR A 106 10.00 -6.11 15.86
N SER A 107 10.23 -5.95 14.58
CA SER A 107 11.57 -5.99 14.00
C SER A 107 11.65 -5.17 12.72
N ASP A 108 12.62 -4.27 12.67
CA ASP A 108 12.90 -3.50 11.46
C ASP A 108 13.39 -4.41 10.35
N MET A 109 12.74 -4.34 9.19
CA MET A 109 13.07 -5.16 8.04
C MET A 109 12.64 -4.52 6.74
N PRO A 110 13.39 -4.77 5.65
CA PRO A 110 12.92 -4.47 4.31
C PRO A 110 11.61 -5.22 4.01
N HIS A 111 10.66 -4.51 3.41
CA HIS A 111 9.31 -5.01 3.23
C HIS A 111 8.62 -4.44 1.98
N THR A 112 7.52 -5.07 1.62
CA THR A 112 6.59 -4.58 0.61
C THR A 112 5.22 -4.45 1.22
N MET A 113 4.55 -3.34 0.95
CA MET A 113 3.14 -3.13 1.28
C MET A 113 2.35 -2.92 -0.01
N ILE A 114 1.16 -3.48 -0.05
CA ILE A 114 0.21 -3.35 -1.15
C ILE A 114 -1.15 -2.99 -0.56
N GLN A 115 -1.81 -2.00 -1.13
CA GLN A 115 -3.13 -1.57 -0.70
C GLN A 115 -4.11 -1.60 -1.87
N THR A 116 -5.30 -2.09 -1.59
CA THR A 116 -6.46 -2.07 -2.49
C THR A 116 -7.59 -1.28 -1.84
N GLY A 117 -8.43 -0.68 -2.66
CA GLY A 117 -9.55 0.16 -2.23
C GLY A 117 -9.99 1.05 -3.36
N ASP A 118 -10.84 2.02 -3.08
CA ASP A 118 -11.27 3.03 -4.04
C ASP A 118 -10.53 4.34 -3.78
N LEU A 119 -10.01 4.98 -4.83
CA LEU A 119 -9.44 6.31 -4.73
C LEU A 119 -10.54 7.35 -4.51
N ALA A 120 -10.21 8.37 -3.75
CA ALA A 120 -11.11 9.49 -3.50
C ALA A 120 -11.39 10.30 -4.77
#